data_fe344de3392f07dbcf7319acaaf6ec38
#
_entry.id   fe344de3392f07dbcf7319acaaf6ec38
#
_cell.length_a   1.000
_cell.length_b   1.000
_cell.length_c   1.000
_cell.angle_alpha   90.00
_cell.angle_beta   90.00
_cell.angle_gamma   90.00
#
_symmetry.space_group_name_H-M   'P 1'
#
loop_
_entity.id
_entity.type
_entity.pdbx_description
1 polymer ?
#
loop_
_entity_poly.entity_id
_entity_poly.type
_entity_poly.pdbx_seq_one_letter_code
_entity_poly.pdbx_strand_id
1 'polypeptide(L)'
;SGKRVILIDADLRKSVLLGRTKTQKSVRGLAHFLSGQATLEDVICSTNVKNFYMIYSGPFPPNPAELLGGKNFRSLLNALRKVYDYVIVDTPPLGSVIDSAIVAEICDGSIMVIESGVISYRFAQEVKSQLERSNCPLLGVVLNKVDMQKQAYGKYGKYGQYKYGDYGQEEDD
;
A
#
# COMPACT_ATOMS: atom_id res chain seq x y z
N SER A 1 17.55 5.82 2.03
CA SER A 1 18.07 4.98 0.94
C SER A 1 18.35 5.76 -0.35
N GLY A 2 17.89 7.02 -0.45
CA GLY A 2 18.04 7.87 -1.64
C GLY A 2 17.11 7.52 -2.80
N LYS A 3 16.31 6.46 -2.69
CA LYS A 3 15.36 6.01 -3.70
C LYS A 3 14.16 6.95 -3.82
N ARG A 4 13.65 7.11 -5.04
CA ARG A 4 12.42 7.85 -5.32
C ARG A 4 11.23 6.90 -5.21
N VAL A 5 10.28 7.23 -4.35
CA VAL A 5 9.12 6.38 -4.05
C VAL A 5 7.84 7.17 -4.27
N ILE A 6 6.83 6.56 -4.86
CA ILE A 6 5.48 7.09 -4.92
C ILE A 6 4.50 6.08 -4.33
N LEU A 7 3.62 6.55 -3.43
CA LEU A 7 2.50 5.79 -2.89
C LEU A 7 1.21 6.23 -3.57
N ILE A 8 0.48 5.28 -4.13
CA ILE A 8 -0.82 5.50 -4.77
C ILE A 8 -1.89 4.91 -3.86
N ASP A 9 -2.80 5.75 -3.40
CA ASP A 9 -3.98 5.35 -2.67
C ASP A 9 -5.07 4.89 -3.66
N ALA A 10 -5.13 3.60 -3.89
CA ALA A 10 -6.11 2.96 -4.77
C ALA A 10 -7.34 2.44 -4.03
N ASP A 11 -7.49 2.70 -2.73
CA ASP A 11 -8.76 2.51 -2.04
C ASP A 11 -9.73 3.65 -2.41
N LEU A 12 -10.32 3.53 -3.59
CA LEU A 12 -11.33 4.49 -4.08
C LEU A 12 -12.64 4.41 -3.32
N ARG A 13 -12.81 3.45 -2.39
CA ARG A 13 -14.08 3.22 -1.66
C ARG A 13 -14.11 3.87 -0.30
N LYS A 14 -13.06 3.68 0.50
CA LYS A 14 -13.02 4.13 1.91
C LYS A 14 -11.63 4.56 2.34
N SER A 15 -10.90 5.26 1.47
CA SER A 15 -9.59 5.77 1.85
C SER A 15 -9.65 6.62 3.11
N VAL A 16 -8.66 6.39 3.97
CA VAL A 16 -8.43 7.17 5.19
C VAL A 16 -7.13 7.97 5.13
N LEU A 17 -6.33 7.82 4.07
CA LEU A 17 -4.99 8.41 3.99
C LEU A 17 -5.04 9.93 3.98
N LEU A 18 -5.95 10.54 3.21
CA LEU A 18 -6.08 12.01 3.18
C LEU A 18 -6.44 12.57 4.56
N GLY A 19 -7.34 11.93 5.30
CA GLY A 19 -7.74 12.36 6.64
C GLY A 19 -6.64 12.20 7.70
N ARG A 20 -5.67 11.31 7.48
CA ARG A 20 -4.52 11.09 8.36
C ARG A 20 -3.35 12.03 8.07
N THR A 21 -3.30 12.58 6.88
CA THR A 21 -2.32 13.61 6.51
C THR A 21 -2.88 14.97 6.86
N LYS A 22 -2.05 15.88 7.44
CA LYS A 22 -2.47 17.26 7.79
C LYS A 22 -2.63 18.15 6.56
N THR A 23 -3.02 17.59 5.43
CA THR A 23 -3.21 18.31 4.18
C THR A 23 -4.55 19.06 4.23
N GLN A 24 -4.49 20.38 4.35
CA GLN A 24 -5.68 21.24 4.45
C GLN A 24 -6.29 21.63 3.09
N LYS A 25 -5.71 21.20 1.97
CA LYS A 25 -6.17 21.60 0.62
C LYS A 25 -7.07 20.52 0.02
N SER A 26 -8.09 20.97 -0.72
CA SER A 26 -8.81 20.10 -1.65
C SER A 26 -7.82 19.56 -2.68
N VAL A 27 -7.46 18.30 -2.54
CA VAL A 27 -6.45 17.64 -3.38
C VAL A 27 -7.19 16.87 -4.46
N ARG A 28 -6.82 17.10 -5.73
CA ARG A 28 -7.21 16.21 -6.81
C ARG A 28 -6.53 14.87 -6.61
N GLY A 29 -7.23 13.77 -6.85
CA GLY A 29 -6.72 12.44 -6.58
C GLY A 29 -6.89 11.49 -7.75
N LEU A 30 -6.55 10.23 -7.51
CA LEU A 30 -6.57 9.15 -8.50
C LEU A 30 -7.90 9.06 -9.26
N ALA A 31 -9.04 9.17 -8.55
CA ALA A 31 -10.36 9.13 -9.17
C ALA A 31 -10.56 10.23 -10.23
N HIS A 32 -10.07 11.44 -9.98
CA HIS A 32 -10.13 12.53 -10.95
C HIS A 32 -9.26 12.23 -12.19
N PHE A 33 -8.05 11.72 -11.99
CA PHE A 33 -7.17 11.35 -13.10
C PHE A 33 -7.78 10.23 -13.95
N LEU A 34 -8.24 9.16 -13.32
CA LEU A 34 -8.81 8.02 -14.03
C LEU A 34 -10.09 8.36 -14.81
N SER A 35 -10.85 9.34 -14.32
CA SER A 35 -12.05 9.88 -14.99
C SER A 35 -11.75 10.97 -16.02
N GLY A 36 -10.47 11.30 -16.27
CA GLY A 36 -10.07 12.34 -17.23
C GLY A 36 -10.34 13.79 -16.77
N GLN A 37 -10.56 14.00 -15.47
CA GLN A 37 -10.86 15.32 -14.87
C GLN A 37 -9.61 16.04 -14.34
N ALA A 38 -8.45 15.38 -14.37
CA ALA A 38 -7.19 15.93 -13.90
C ALA A 38 -6.02 15.34 -14.71
N THR A 39 -4.93 16.11 -14.81
CA THR A 39 -3.66 15.64 -15.38
C THR A 39 -2.86 14.86 -14.33
N LEU A 40 -1.77 14.22 -14.76
CA LEU A 40 -0.87 13.53 -13.84
C LEU A 40 -0.20 14.49 -12.85
N GLU A 41 0.20 15.66 -13.32
CA GLU A 41 0.82 16.69 -12.48
C GLU A 41 -0.14 17.23 -11.41
N ASP A 42 -1.43 17.29 -11.72
CA ASP A 42 -2.47 17.77 -10.77
C ASP A 42 -2.65 16.83 -9.57
N VAL A 43 -2.34 15.55 -9.72
CA VAL A 43 -2.65 14.53 -8.69
C VAL A 43 -1.42 14.06 -7.91
N ILE A 44 -0.20 14.31 -8.40
CA ILE A 44 1.03 13.98 -7.67
C ILE A 44 1.28 15.04 -6.60
N CYS A 45 1.33 14.60 -5.36
CA CYS A 45 1.63 15.43 -4.20
C CYS A 45 3.03 15.14 -3.67
N SER A 46 3.84 16.18 -3.50
CA SER A 46 5.07 16.09 -2.71
C SER A 46 4.73 15.95 -1.23
N THR A 47 5.56 15.23 -0.49
CA THR A 47 5.44 15.10 0.96
C THR A 47 6.58 15.84 1.68
N ASN A 48 6.51 15.89 3.00
CA ASN A 48 7.62 16.42 3.84
C ASN A 48 8.81 15.43 3.92
N VAL A 49 8.71 14.24 3.34
CA VAL A 49 9.78 13.26 3.28
C VAL A 49 10.47 13.38 1.92
N LYS A 50 11.80 13.58 1.94
CA LYS A 50 12.59 13.69 0.70
C LYS A 50 12.42 12.45 -0.17
N ASN A 51 12.20 12.65 -1.48
CA ASN A 51 12.00 11.60 -2.49
C ASN A 51 10.77 10.71 -2.27
N PHE A 52 9.81 11.14 -1.43
CA PHE A 52 8.56 10.43 -1.22
C PHE A 52 7.37 11.28 -1.71
N TYR A 53 6.58 10.71 -2.59
CA TYR A 53 5.44 11.35 -3.25
C TYR A 53 4.19 10.54 -3.02
N MET A 54 3.01 11.16 -3.17
CA MET A 54 1.72 10.49 -2.99
C MET A 54 0.73 10.89 -4.09
N ILE A 55 -0.12 9.94 -4.47
CA ILE A 55 -1.39 10.20 -5.17
C ILE A 55 -2.50 9.73 -4.24
N TYR A 56 -3.34 10.65 -3.78
CA TYR A 56 -4.50 10.33 -2.96
C TYR A 56 -5.64 9.76 -3.81
N SER A 57 -6.57 9.01 -3.20
CA SER A 57 -7.71 8.39 -3.89
C SER A 57 -8.63 9.42 -4.57
N GLY A 58 -8.84 10.56 -3.94
CA GLY A 58 -9.85 11.53 -4.38
C GLY A 58 -11.26 11.15 -3.92
N PRO A 59 -12.32 11.71 -4.53
CA PRO A 59 -13.70 11.41 -4.18
C PRO A 59 -14.09 10.00 -4.63
N PHE A 60 -15.08 9.42 -3.96
CA PHE A 60 -15.62 8.10 -4.32
C PHE A 60 -16.28 8.13 -5.71
N PRO A 61 -15.79 7.37 -6.69
CA PRO A 61 -16.41 7.25 -7.99
C PRO A 61 -17.50 6.16 -7.99
N PRO A 62 -18.48 6.19 -8.92
CA PRO A 62 -19.53 5.19 -8.98
C PRO A 62 -19.04 3.80 -9.42
N ASN A 63 -17.90 3.71 -10.10
CA ASN A 63 -17.39 2.50 -10.72
C ASN A 63 -15.87 2.26 -10.43
N PRO A 64 -15.47 2.06 -9.16
CA PRO A 64 -14.06 1.94 -8.77
C PRO A 64 -13.31 0.83 -9.51
N ALA A 65 -13.89 -0.38 -9.56
CA ALA A 65 -13.27 -1.55 -10.19
C ALA A 65 -13.01 -1.34 -11.70
N GLU A 66 -13.95 -0.71 -12.42
CA GLU A 66 -13.81 -0.39 -13.84
C GLU A 66 -12.67 0.63 -14.07
N LEU A 67 -12.60 1.67 -13.24
CA LEU A 67 -11.54 2.66 -13.33
C LEU A 67 -10.15 2.05 -13.08
N LEU A 68 -10.02 1.20 -12.07
CA LEU A 68 -8.76 0.51 -11.73
C LEU A 68 -8.38 -0.55 -12.78
N GLY A 69 -9.36 -1.24 -13.38
CA GLY A 69 -9.13 -2.19 -14.48
C GLY A 69 -8.89 -1.52 -15.83
N GLY A 70 -9.16 -0.22 -15.95
CA GLY A 70 -9.10 0.54 -17.17
C GLY A 70 -7.69 0.82 -17.69
N LYS A 71 -7.59 1.19 -18.98
CA LYS A 71 -6.32 1.55 -19.64
C LYS A 71 -5.61 2.74 -18.99
N ASN A 72 -6.35 3.68 -18.39
CA ASN A 72 -5.78 4.88 -17.78
C ASN A 72 -4.93 4.51 -16.55
N PHE A 73 -5.39 3.57 -15.71
CA PHE A 73 -4.62 3.12 -14.55
C PHE A 73 -3.35 2.36 -14.96
N ARG A 74 -3.46 1.49 -15.95
CA ARG A 74 -2.30 0.78 -16.52
C ARG A 74 -1.28 1.75 -17.12
N SER A 75 -1.74 2.76 -17.86
CA SER A 75 -0.87 3.81 -18.43
C SER A 75 -0.21 4.65 -17.35
N LEU A 76 -0.93 4.97 -16.26
CA LEU A 76 -0.39 5.66 -15.09
C LEU A 76 0.79 4.88 -14.48
N LEU A 77 0.59 3.60 -14.16
CA LEU A 77 1.64 2.77 -13.57
C LEU A 77 2.87 2.68 -14.50
N ASN A 78 2.65 2.50 -15.80
CA ASN A 78 3.74 2.47 -16.78
C ASN A 78 4.51 3.79 -16.89
N ALA A 79 3.85 4.93 -16.73
CA ALA A 79 4.50 6.22 -16.69
C ALA A 79 5.32 6.40 -15.40
N LEU A 80 4.75 6.05 -14.26
CA LEU A 80 5.40 6.19 -12.95
C LEU A 80 6.62 5.28 -12.80
N ARG A 81 6.58 4.05 -13.34
CA ARG A 81 7.74 3.11 -13.34
C ARG A 81 8.99 3.68 -14.03
N LYS A 82 8.83 4.64 -14.95
CA LYS A 82 9.97 5.29 -15.63
C LYS A 82 10.65 6.37 -14.78
N VAL A 83 9.97 6.84 -13.75
CA VAL A 83 10.37 8.02 -12.96
C VAL A 83 10.72 7.64 -11.51
N TYR A 84 10.05 6.65 -10.95
CA TYR A 84 10.21 6.23 -9.57
C TYR A 84 10.88 4.87 -9.47
N ASP A 85 11.76 4.69 -8.48
CA ASP A 85 12.38 3.39 -8.18
C ASP A 85 11.36 2.39 -7.63
N TYR A 86 10.37 2.89 -6.87
CA TYR A 86 9.27 2.09 -6.32
C TYR A 86 7.94 2.81 -6.50
N VAL A 87 6.97 2.08 -7.02
CA VAL A 87 5.56 2.49 -7.08
C VAL A 87 4.80 1.55 -6.15
N ILE A 88 4.32 2.08 -5.02
CA ILE A 88 3.56 1.33 -4.03
C ILE A 88 2.09 1.63 -4.24
N VAL A 89 1.26 0.62 -4.38
CA VAL A 89 -0.19 0.78 -4.55
C VAL A 89 -0.90 0.22 -3.31
N ASP A 90 -1.51 1.11 -2.53
CA ASP A 90 -2.37 0.74 -1.40
C ASP A 90 -3.77 0.43 -1.89
N THR A 91 -4.32 -0.70 -1.48
CA THR A 91 -5.61 -1.20 -1.98
C THR A 91 -6.55 -1.53 -0.82
N PRO A 92 -7.89 -1.53 -1.06
CA PRO A 92 -8.82 -2.03 -0.06
C PRO A 92 -8.58 -3.51 0.25
N PRO A 93 -9.12 -4.03 1.37
CA PRO A 93 -8.96 -5.43 1.74
C PRO A 93 -9.48 -6.38 0.66
N LEU A 94 -8.63 -7.28 0.14
CA LEU A 94 -8.96 -8.22 -0.94
C LEU A 94 -10.14 -9.14 -0.59
N GLY A 95 -10.30 -9.49 0.69
CA GLY A 95 -11.44 -10.29 1.15
C GLY A 95 -12.80 -9.58 1.10
N SER A 96 -12.82 -8.28 0.83
CA SER A 96 -14.05 -7.48 0.80
C SER A 96 -14.46 -7.07 -0.61
N VAL A 97 -13.50 -6.83 -1.50
CA VAL A 97 -13.75 -6.31 -2.86
C VAL A 97 -12.74 -6.84 -3.87
N ILE A 98 -13.13 -6.89 -5.14
CA ILE A 98 -12.30 -7.39 -6.24
C ILE A 98 -11.19 -6.41 -6.66
N ASP A 99 -11.27 -5.16 -6.25
CA ASP A 99 -10.40 -4.05 -6.69
C ASP A 99 -8.90 -4.40 -6.53
N SER A 100 -8.54 -5.01 -5.39
CA SER A 100 -7.16 -5.41 -5.10
C SER A 100 -6.64 -6.51 -6.03
N ALA A 101 -7.50 -7.44 -6.46
CA ALA A 101 -7.13 -8.46 -7.43
C ALA A 101 -6.88 -7.85 -8.82
N ILE A 102 -7.73 -6.89 -9.23
CA ILE A 102 -7.58 -6.15 -10.49
C ILE A 102 -6.26 -5.37 -10.50
N VAL A 103 -5.93 -4.70 -9.40
CA VAL A 103 -4.66 -3.97 -9.26
C VAL A 103 -3.47 -4.93 -9.28
N ALA A 104 -3.58 -6.08 -8.61
CA ALA A 104 -2.51 -7.08 -8.56
C ALA A 104 -2.10 -7.57 -9.96
N GLU A 105 -3.04 -7.76 -10.90
CA GLU A 105 -2.75 -8.22 -12.27
C GLU A 105 -1.74 -7.35 -13.05
N ILE A 106 -1.55 -6.11 -12.64
CA ILE A 106 -0.66 -5.16 -13.31
C ILE A 106 0.53 -4.75 -12.45
N CYS A 107 0.68 -5.34 -11.27
CA CYS A 107 1.81 -5.12 -10.37
C CYS A 107 2.89 -6.20 -10.56
N ASP A 108 4.13 -5.88 -10.20
CA ASP A 108 5.26 -6.80 -10.29
C ASP A 108 5.31 -7.78 -9.11
N GLY A 109 4.58 -7.48 -8.03
CA GLY A 109 4.45 -8.31 -6.85
C GLY A 109 3.49 -7.72 -5.82
N SER A 110 3.06 -8.54 -4.88
CA SER A 110 2.14 -8.18 -3.82
C SER A 110 2.72 -8.49 -2.43
N ILE A 111 2.33 -7.70 -1.45
CA ILE A 111 2.59 -7.96 -0.03
C ILE A 111 1.24 -8.04 0.67
N MET A 112 0.99 -9.14 1.35
CA MET A 112 -0.25 -9.33 2.11
C MET A 112 -0.03 -8.85 3.55
N VAL A 113 -0.88 -7.92 4.01
CA VAL A 113 -0.85 -7.44 5.39
C VAL A 113 -2.00 -8.07 6.17
N ILE A 114 -1.68 -8.76 7.26
CA ILE A 114 -2.64 -9.48 8.11
C ILE A 114 -2.65 -8.84 9.50
N GLU A 115 -3.83 -8.53 10.02
CA GLU A 115 -3.99 -8.08 11.40
C GLU A 115 -3.96 -9.28 12.35
N SER A 116 -3.00 -9.26 13.29
CA SER A 116 -2.83 -10.33 14.28
C SER A 116 -4.03 -10.46 15.19
N GLY A 117 -4.49 -11.70 15.40
CA GLY A 117 -5.60 -12.00 16.28
C GLY A 117 -7.01 -11.68 15.74
N VAL A 118 -7.10 -11.08 14.55
CA VAL A 118 -8.37 -10.71 13.90
C VAL A 118 -8.67 -11.62 12.71
N ILE A 119 -7.66 -11.86 11.87
CA ILE A 119 -7.83 -12.63 10.63
C ILE A 119 -7.56 -14.12 10.92
N SER A 120 -8.53 -14.99 10.57
CA SER A 120 -8.34 -16.42 10.68
C SER A 120 -7.35 -16.97 9.65
N TYR A 121 -6.66 -18.05 9.98
CA TYR A 121 -5.74 -18.74 9.06
C TYR A 121 -6.43 -19.16 7.76
N ARG A 122 -7.66 -19.70 7.86
CA ARG A 122 -8.44 -20.12 6.69
C ARG A 122 -8.73 -18.95 5.75
N PHE A 123 -9.15 -17.81 6.29
CA PHE A 123 -9.41 -16.60 5.49
C PHE A 123 -8.13 -16.08 4.84
N ALA A 124 -7.01 -16.08 5.56
CA ALA A 124 -5.71 -15.69 4.99
C ALA A 124 -5.30 -16.61 3.81
N GLN A 125 -5.55 -17.91 3.91
CA GLN A 125 -5.32 -18.88 2.83
C GLN A 125 -6.21 -18.61 1.61
N GLU A 126 -7.47 -18.28 1.80
CA GLU A 126 -8.41 -17.94 0.74
C GLU A 126 -7.94 -16.67 -0.01
N VAL A 127 -7.53 -15.64 0.71
CA VAL A 127 -6.98 -14.40 0.15
C VAL A 127 -5.68 -14.66 -0.63
N LYS A 128 -4.77 -15.48 -0.06
CA LYS A 128 -3.55 -15.90 -0.75
C LYS A 128 -3.87 -16.58 -2.08
N SER A 129 -4.82 -17.52 -2.09
CA SER A 129 -5.23 -18.21 -3.31
C SER A 129 -5.86 -17.28 -4.36
N GLN A 130 -6.52 -16.20 -3.94
CA GLN A 130 -7.01 -15.18 -4.87
C GLN A 130 -5.87 -14.39 -5.51
N LEU A 131 -4.86 -13.99 -4.74
CA LEU A 131 -3.67 -13.32 -5.27
C LEU A 131 -2.90 -14.20 -6.26
N GLU A 132 -2.73 -15.48 -5.95
CA GLU A 132 -2.06 -16.43 -6.84
C GLU A 132 -2.77 -16.57 -8.20
N ARG A 133 -4.10 -16.44 -8.22
CA ARG A 133 -4.90 -16.46 -9.48
C ARG A 133 -4.74 -15.19 -10.31
N SER A 134 -4.36 -14.07 -9.71
CA SER A 134 -4.12 -12.80 -10.42
C SER A 134 -2.76 -12.75 -11.14
N ASN A 135 -1.99 -13.85 -11.15
CA ASN A 135 -0.63 -13.93 -11.70
C ASN A 135 0.35 -12.91 -11.10
N CYS A 136 0.04 -12.35 -9.92
CA CYS A 136 0.92 -11.43 -9.19
C CYS A 136 1.69 -12.22 -8.12
N PRO A 137 3.02 -12.26 -8.17
CA PRO A 137 3.81 -12.97 -7.17
C PRO A 137 3.56 -12.41 -5.77
N LEU A 138 3.27 -13.29 -4.80
CA LEU A 138 3.24 -12.91 -3.39
C LEU A 138 4.67 -12.86 -2.86
N LEU A 139 5.19 -11.65 -2.65
CA LEU A 139 6.56 -11.40 -2.17
C LEU A 139 6.72 -11.74 -0.69
N GLY A 140 5.63 -11.64 0.08
CA GLY A 140 5.64 -11.94 1.49
C GLY A 140 4.36 -11.54 2.22
N VAL A 141 4.34 -11.83 3.51
CA VAL A 141 3.23 -11.52 4.42
C VAL A 141 3.76 -10.70 5.59
N VAL A 142 3.08 -9.62 5.91
CA VAL A 142 3.35 -8.80 7.10
C VAL A 142 2.27 -9.07 8.14
N LEU A 143 2.66 -9.54 9.32
CA LEU A 143 1.77 -9.64 10.46
C LEU A 143 1.79 -8.33 11.23
N ASN A 144 0.68 -7.58 11.15
CA ASN A 144 0.53 -6.27 11.74
C ASN A 144 -0.16 -6.33 13.11
N LYS A 145 0.01 -5.31 13.94
CA LYS A 145 -0.60 -5.17 15.27
C LYS A 145 -0.32 -6.37 16.20
N VAL A 146 0.89 -6.91 16.13
CA VAL A 146 1.30 -8.02 16.99
C VAL A 146 1.44 -7.54 18.44
N ASP A 147 0.74 -8.19 19.37
CA ASP A 147 0.91 -7.95 20.80
C ASP A 147 2.12 -8.75 21.31
N MET A 148 3.24 -8.06 21.43
CA MET A 148 4.51 -8.67 21.87
C MET A 148 4.43 -9.18 23.32
N GLN A 149 3.55 -8.66 24.17
CA GLN A 149 3.42 -9.10 25.57
C GLN A 149 2.72 -10.45 25.63
N LYS A 150 1.73 -10.71 24.78
CA LYS A 150 1.05 -12.02 24.72
C LYS A 150 1.91 -13.12 24.14
N GLN A 151 2.88 -12.80 23.29
CA GLN A 151 3.82 -13.78 22.72
C GLN A 151 4.87 -14.28 23.73
N ALA A 152 5.22 -13.49 24.75
CA ALA A 152 6.19 -13.90 25.77
C ALA A 152 5.70 -15.08 26.63
N TYR A 153 4.39 -15.36 26.68
CA TYR A 153 3.79 -16.49 27.42
C TYR A 153 3.52 -17.74 26.55
N GLY A 154 3.74 -17.67 25.24
CA GLY A 154 3.54 -18.79 24.33
C GLY A 154 4.83 -19.55 24.05
N LYS A 155 4.74 -20.86 23.75
CA LYS A 155 5.79 -21.85 23.52
C LYS A 155 6.86 -21.51 22.45
N TYR A 156 6.88 -20.26 21.92
CA TYR A 156 7.80 -19.73 20.91
C TYR A 156 8.85 -18.75 21.46
N GLY A 157 8.99 -18.63 22.79
CA GLY A 157 9.92 -17.71 23.45
C GLY A 157 11.42 -18.00 23.24
N LYS A 158 11.83 -18.85 22.28
CA LYS A 158 13.25 -19.21 22.05
C LYS A 158 13.87 -18.63 20.76
N TYR A 159 13.14 -17.90 19.92
CA TYR A 159 13.64 -17.38 18.65
C TYR A 159 13.60 -15.84 18.49
N GLY A 160 13.37 -15.08 19.57
CA GLY A 160 13.12 -13.64 19.49
C GLY A 160 14.10 -12.73 20.20
N GLN A 161 15.36 -13.14 20.46
CA GLN A 161 16.37 -12.25 21.06
C GLN A 161 17.39 -11.75 20.00
N TYR A 162 16.89 -11.10 18.94
CA TYR A 162 17.73 -10.15 18.22
C TYR A 162 17.49 -8.76 18.81
N LYS A 163 18.33 -8.37 19.79
CA LYS A 163 18.48 -6.98 20.20
C LYS A 163 18.91 -6.19 18.97
N TYR A 164 18.10 -5.23 18.57
CA TYR A 164 18.57 -4.12 17.74
C TYR A 164 19.65 -3.40 18.53
N GLY A 165 20.87 -3.47 18.04
CA GLY A 165 22.01 -2.82 18.64
C GLY A 165 21.82 -1.30 18.65
N ASP A 166 22.15 -0.74 19.77
CA ASP A 166 22.33 0.67 20.05
C ASP A 166 23.37 1.26 19.07
N TYR A 167 22.91 2.10 18.13
CA TYR A 167 23.80 2.92 17.32
C TYR A 167 23.76 4.34 17.84
N GLY A 168 24.86 4.75 18.47
CA GLY A 168 25.21 6.15 18.56
C GLY A 168 25.26 6.75 19.95
N GLN A 169 26.39 6.63 20.62
CA GLN A 169 27.01 7.72 21.36
C GLN A 169 28.51 7.64 21.05
N GLU A 170 28.97 8.45 20.12
CA GLU A 170 30.36 8.90 20.08
C GLU A 170 30.47 10.02 21.10
N GLU A 171 31.20 9.76 22.18
CA GLU A 171 31.68 10.79 23.10
C GLU A 171 32.90 11.43 22.44
N ASP A 172 32.83 12.77 22.29
CA ASP A 172 33.96 13.63 22.00
C ASP A 172 34.89 13.68 23.23
N ASP A 173 36.16 13.36 23.01
CA ASP A 173 37.31 13.82 23.76
C ASP A 173 38.37 14.38 22.81
#